data_55745207709223642181f8eee75e14ee
#
_entry.id   55745207709223642181f8eee75e14ee
#
_cell.length_a   1.000
_cell.length_b   1.000
_cell.length_c   1.000
_cell.angle_alpha   90.00
_cell.angle_beta   90.00
_cell.angle_gamma   90.00
#
_symmetry.space_group_name_H-M   'P 1'
#
loop_
_entity.id
_entity.type
_entity.pdbx_description
1 polymer ?
#
loop_
_entity_poly.entity_id
_entity_poly.type
_entity_poly.pdbx_seq_one_letter_code
_entity_poly.pdbx_strand_id
1 'polypeptide(L)'
;MRDEGLAARGALHAGGDCGMKKIGILFGMENSFPGALVEHINSRNIDGIRAEFLQTGAVHLDKAPGYAVILDRISHEIPFYRAILKHAAANGTVVINNPFWWSADDKFFNYTLAARLGVAVPRTVILPHKHLPHRTSDKSMRNLEYPLNWDAVFAYVGEHGFLKPVDGGGWRDVHHVRSREEFFRAYDQSRDLCMVYQKAVNFTEYFRCYVVGQKHVRIMPYDPRRPFAARYVQEPARASRRLLARIRQDALTLCRALGYDLNTVEFAVEKGIPYAIDFMNPAPDADLHSVGEANFEWLVRQVAELAIAKAKRAPQPAEMRWPAFLGAGAASATALRKKPGSRKSTTAKKADAVSSSAQAPVSA
;
A
#
# COMPACT_ATOMS: atom_id res chain seq x y z
N MET A 1 30.83 -60.76 -27.39
CA MET A 1 30.17 -60.31 -28.66
C MET A 1 29.09 -59.33 -28.31
N ARG A 2 29.37 -58.07 -28.62
CA ARG A 2 28.43 -56.94 -28.97
C ARG A 2 27.17 -56.84 -28.11
N ASP A 3 27.06 -56.00 -27.11
CA ASP A 3 27.06 -54.53 -27.12
C ASP A 3 26.10 -53.93 -28.19
N GLU A 4 24.98 -53.48 -27.75
CA GLU A 4 24.21 -52.39 -28.38
C GLU A 4 23.30 -51.74 -27.35
N GLY A 5 23.72 -50.54 -26.93
CA GLY A 5 23.01 -49.68 -26.06
C GLY A 5 21.83 -49.03 -26.73
N LEU A 6 20.74 -48.94 -26.01
CA LEU A 6 19.57 -48.13 -26.40
C LEU A 6 19.49 -46.90 -25.51
N ALA A 7 19.95 -45.82 -26.08
CA ALA A 7 19.74 -44.50 -25.48
C ALA A 7 18.27 -44.09 -25.62
N ALA A 8 17.51 -44.24 -24.57
CA ALA A 8 16.18 -43.64 -24.48
C ALA A 8 16.34 -42.14 -24.15
N ARG A 9 16.23 -41.31 -25.17
CA ARG A 9 16.01 -39.86 -25.02
C ARG A 9 14.62 -39.66 -24.46
N GLY A 10 14.55 -39.46 -23.14
CA GLY A 10 13.35 -38.94 -22.52
C GLY A 10 13.10 -37.50 -22.95
N ALA A 11 12.19 -37.28 -23.86
CA ALA A 11 11.59 -36.01 -24.14
C ALA A 11 10.86 -35.55 -22.86
N LEU A 12 11.44 -34.62 -22.14
CA LEU A 12 10.74 -33.86 -21.13
C LEU A 12 9.62 -33.11 -21.84
N HIS A 13 8.44 -33.69 -21.82
CA HIS A 13 7.20 -32.96 -22.07
C HIS A 13 7.16 -31.83 -21.04
N ALA A 14 7.38 -30.62 -21.47
CA ALA A 14 6.93 -29.43 -20.80
C ALA A 14 5.38 -29.34 -20.94
N GLY A 15 4.69 -30.30 -20.36
CA GLY A 15 3.30 -30.17 -20.01
C GLY A 15 3.25 -29.18 -18.87
N GLY A 16 2.97 -27.91 -19.16
CA GLY A 16 2.64 -26.94 -18.14
C GLY A 16 1.44 -27.45 -17.37
N ASP A 17 1.69 -27.98 -16.18
CA ASP A 17 0.66 -28.13 -15.18
C ASP A 17 0.02 -26.77 -15.01
N CYS A 18 -1.17 -26.56 -15.59
CA CYS A 18 -1.98 -25.37 -15.41
C CYS A 18 -2.55 -25.42 -14.00
N GLY A 19 -1.61 -25.39 -13.03
CA GLY A 19 -1.90 -25.46 -11.62
C GLY A 19 -2.92 -24.41 -11.22
N MET A 20 -3.85 -24.77 -10.36
CA MET A 20 -4.89 -23.91 -9.79
C MET A 20 -4.28 -22.61 -9.27
N LYS A 21 -4.66 -21.47 -9.85
CA LYS A 21 -4.27 -20.12 -9.41
C LYS A 21 -5.13 -19.71 -8.22
N LYS A 22 -4.51 -19.66 -7.05
CA LYS A 22 -5.21 -19.33 -5.81
C LYS A 22 -5.26 -17.81 -5.61
N ILE A 23 -6.44 -17.33 -5.19
CA ILE A 23 -6.64 -15.96 -4.70
C ILE A 23 -6.82 -16.07 -3.18
N GLY A 24 -5.85 -15.55 -2.42
CA GLY A 24 -5.89 -15.53 -0.96
C GLY A 24 -6.53 -14.26 -0.43
N ILE A 25 -7.47 -14.38 0.51
CA ILE A 25 -8.04 -13.23 1.21
C ILE A 25 -7.43 -13.19 2.61
N LEU A 26 -6.60 -12.18 2.87
CA LEU A 26 -6.00 -11.92 4.17
C LEU A 26 -6.78 -10.81 4.87
N PHE A 27 -7.49 -11.14 5.94
CA PHE A 27 -8.40 -10.21 6.61
C PHE A 27 -8.32 -10.31 8.13
N GLY A 28 -8.94 -9.37 8.82
CA GLY A 28 -8.96 -9.29 10.28
C GLY A 28 -10.34 -8.97 10.82
N MET A 29 -10.67 -7.70 10.97
CA MET A 29 -11.87 -7.23 11.68
C MET A 29 -13.18 -7.30 10.91
N GLU A 30 -13.13 -7.59 9.61
CA GLU A 30 -14.32 -7.63 8.74
C GLU A 30 -15.09 -8.95 8.91
N ASN A 31 -16.42 -8.88 8.91
CA ASN A 31 -17.30 -10.01 9.14
C ASN A 31 -18.02 -10.50 7.88
N SER A 32 -18.41 -9.61 6.97
CA SER A 32 -19.25 -9.96 5.82
C SER A 32 -18.51 -9.96 4.48
N PHE A 33 -17.67 -8.97 4.24
CA PHE A 33 -17.03 -8.78 2.95
C PHE A 33 -16.10 -9.94 2.53
N PRO A 34 -15.19 -10.46 3.39
CA PRO A 34 -14.28 -11.53 2.99
C PRO A 34 -14.99 -12.80 2.55
N GLY A 35 -16.03 -13.21 3.29
CA GLY A 35 -16.83 -14.40 2.99
C GLY A 35 -17.59 -14.27 1.67
N ALA A 36 -18.30 -13.15 1.50
CA ALA A 36 -19.04 -12.87 0.28
C ALA A 36 -18.13 -12.80 -0.96
N LEU A 37 -16.91 -12.26 -0.80
CA LEU A 37 -15.94 -12.18 -1.89
C LEU A 37 -15.46 -13.58 -2.32
N VAL A 38 -15.11 -14.44 -1.37
CA VAL A 38 -14.69 -15.82 -1.65
C VAL A 38 -15.82 -16.58 -2.35
N GLU A 39 -17.04 -16.49 -1.83
CA GLU A 39 -18.22 -17.13 -2.42
C GLU A 39 -18.47 -16.60 -3.85
N HIS A 40 -18.46 -15.29 -4.04
CA HIS A 40 -18.70 -14.68 -5.36
C HIS A 40 -17.65 -15.08 -6.39
N ILE A 41 -16.35 -15.12 -6.03
CA ILE A 41 -15.30 -15.57 -6.95
C ILE A 41 -15.51 -17.05 -7.31
N ASN A 42 -15.78 -17.91 -6.33
CA ASN A 42 -15.91 -19.36 -6.54
C ASN A 42 -17.18 -19.73 -7.30
N SER A 43 -18.30 -19.00 -7.09
CA SER A 43 -19.55 -19.22 -7.84
C SER A 43 -19.44 -18.91 -9.33
N ARG A 44 -18.43 -18.13 -9.75
CA ARG A 44 -18.16 -17.84 -11.17
C ARG A 44 -17.60 -19.06 -11.91
N ASN A 45 -17.19 -20.11 -11.21
CA ASN A 45 -16.67 -21.38 -11.76
C ASN A 45 -15.63 -21.18 -12.88
N ILE A 46 -14.69 -20.25 -12.67
CA ILE A 46 -13.64 -19.95 -13.64
C ILE A 46 -12.57 -21.03 -13.56
N ASP A 47 -12.37 -21.76 -14.65
CA ASP A 47 -11.37 -22.82 -14.73
C ASP A 47 -9.98 -22.34 -14.29
N GLY A 48 -9.32 -23.16 -13.48
CA GLY A 48 -7.99 -22.88 -12.95
C GLY A 48 -7.89 -21.71 -11.94
N ILE A 49 -9.01 -21.12 -11.45
CA ILE A 49 -8.99 -20.05 -10.46
C ILE A 49 -9.91 -20.39 -9.27
N ARG A 50 -9.37 -20.26 -8.04
CA ARG A 50 -10.12 -20.44 -6.79
C ARG A 50 -9.72 -19.40 -5.74
N ALA A 51 -10.69 -18.90 -5.00
CA ALA A 51 -10.49 -18.06 -3.83
C ALA A 51 -10.61 -18.85 -2.53
N GLU A 52 -9.80 -18.48 -1.55
CA GLU A 52 -9.82 -19.07 -0.20
C GLU A 52 -9.35 -18.03 0.84
N PHE A 53 -9.67 -18.25 2.10
CA PHE A 53 -9.07 -17.47 3.19
C PHE A 53 -7.60 -17.86 3.32
N LEU A 54 -6.74 -16.84 3.36
CA LEU A 54 -5.31 -17.04 3.54
C LEU A 54 -5.02 -17.30 5.01
N GLN A 55 -4.41 -18.44 5.30
CA GLN A 55 -3.83 -18.77 6.59
C GLN A 55 -2.32 -18.87 6.46
N THR A 56 -1.59 -18.31 7.41
CA THR A 56 -0.12 -18.30 7.40
C THR A 56 0.44 -18.39 8.81
N GLY A 57 1.53 -19.11 8.93
CA GLY A 57 2.36 -19.20 10.13
C GLY A 57 3.75 -18.62 9.86
N ALA A 58 4.79 -19.26 10.39
CA ALA A 58 6.16 -18.91 10.06
C ALA A 58 6.44 -19.11 8.56
N VAL A 59 7.00 -18.10 7.91
CA VAL A 59 7.29 -18.09 6.47
C VAL A 59 8.79 -18.24 6.26
N HIS A 60 9.19 -19.17 5.40
CA HIS A 60 10.56 -19.39 5.02
C HIS A 60 10.94 -18.50 3.84
N LEU A 61 12.12 -17.92 3.89
CA LEU A 61 12.62 -16.97 2.88
C LEU A 61 12.68 -17.58 1.46
N ASP A 62 12.96 -18.86 1.38
CA ASP A 62 13.12 -19.63 0.14
C ASP A 62 11.82 -20.21 -0.43
N LYS A 63 10.69 -19.95 0.23
CA LYS A 63 9.37 -20.48 -0.17
C LYS A 63 8.42 -19.36 -0.57
N ALA A 64 8.00 -19.36 -1.84
CA ALA A 64 6.91 -18.49 -2.29
C ALA A 64 5.57 -18.88 -1.62
N PRO A 65 4.67 -17.92 -1.34
CA PRO A 65 3.41 -18.19 -0.62
C PRO A 65 2.39 -19.07 -1.35
N GLY A 66 2.59 -19.35 -2.65
CA GLY A 66 1.72 -20.23 -3.43
C GLY A 66 0.39 -19.60 -3.89
N TYR A 67 0.26 -18.27 -3.79
CA TYR A 67 -0.89 -17.51 -4.27
C TYR A 67 -0.55 -16.72 -5.53
N ALA A 68 -1.46 -16.72 -6.50
CA ALA A 68 -1.36 -15.85 -7.68
C ALA A 68 -1.71 -14.40 -7.33
N VAL A 69 -2.73 -14.23 -6.46
CA VAL A 69 -3.18 -12.93 -5.95
C VAL A 69 -3.43 -13.04 -4.45
N ILE A 70 -3.08 -12.01 -3.71
CA ILE A 70 -3.50 -11.84 -2.31
C ILE A 70 -4.24 -10.50 -2.20
N LEU A 71 -5.48 -10.53 -1.71
CA LEU A 71 -6.19 -9.34 -1.27
C LEU A 71 -5.90 -9.10 0.21
N ASP A 72 -5.28 -7.95 0.49
CA ASP A 72 -4.91 -7.54 1.84
C ASP A 72 -5.97 -6.62 2.45
N ARG A 73 -6.44 -7.01 3.65
CA ARG A 73 -7.44 -6.26 4.40
C ARG A 73 -7.03 -5.97 5.85
N ILE A 74 -5.77 -6.26 6.24
CA ILE A 74 -5.35 -6.15 7.64
C ILE A 74 -3.89 -5.75 7.86
N SER A 75 -3.01 -5.88 6.87
CA SER A 75 -1.57 -5.73 7.11
C SER A 75 -1.14 -4.30 7.46
N HIS A 76 -2.00 -3.31 7.25
CA HIS A 76 -1.77 -1.94 7.71
C HIS A 76 -1.71 -1.84 9.25
N GLU A 77 -2.35 -2.76 9.97
CA GLU A 77 -2.31 -2.85 11.43
C GLU A 77 -1.24 -3.83 11.93
N ILE A 78 -0.92 -4.89 11.15
CA ILE A 78 -0.12 -6.03 11.61
C ILE A 78 1.20 -6.10 10.84
N PRO A 79 2.34 -5.68 11.42
CA PRO A 79 3.65 -5.69 10.75
C PRO A 79 4.08 -7.07 10.24
N PHE A 80 3.71 -8.16 10.94
CA PHE A 80 3.98 -9.53 10.51
C PHE A 80 3.38 -9.82 9.12
N TYR A 81 2.10 -9.52 8.93
CA TYR A 81 1.44 -9.71 7.64
C TYR A 81 2.02 -8.79 6.55
N ARG A 82 2.37 -7.55 6.89
CA ARG A 82 3.00 -6.61 5.95
C ARG A 82 4.32 -7.14 5.42
N ALA A 83 5.14 -7.73 6.30
CA ALA A 83 6.41 -8.34 5.90
C ALA A 83 6.20 -9.54 4.96
N ILE A 84 5.24 -10.41 5.27
CA ILE A 84 4.86 -11.55 4.42
C ILE A 84 4.37 -11.09 3.05
N LEU A 85 3.53 -10.05 2.99
CA LEU A 85 3.01 -9.53 1.73
C LEU A 85 4.11 -8.91 0.87
N LYS A 86 5.11 -8.24 1.46
CA LYS A 86 6.29 -7.77 0.75
C LYS A 86 7.13 -8.93 0.19
N HIS A 87 7.30 -10.00 0.97
CA HIS A 87 7.95 -11.22 0.51
C HIS A 87 7.15 -11.88 -0.63
N ALA A 88 5.84 -12.00 -0.50
CA ALA A 88 4.95 -12.54 -1.53
C ALA A 88 5.07 -11.75 -2.84
N ALA A 89 4.99 -10.42 -2.76
CA ALA A 89 5.11 -9.53 -3.93
C ALA A 89 6.49 -9.65 -4.60
N ALA A 90 7.57 -9.76 -3.82
CA ALA A 90 8.92 -9.97 -4.35
C ALA A 90 9.07 -11.32 -5.07
N ASN A 91 8.26 -12.32 -4.72
CA ASN A 91 8.22 -13.65 -5.36
C ASN A 91 7.15 -13.79 -6.45
N GLY A 92 6.58 -12.67 -6.94
CA GLY A 92 5.68 -12.65 -8.09
C GLY A 92 4.18 -12.79 -7.78
N THR A 93 3.79 -12.88 -6.52
CA THR A 93 2.38 -12.77 -6.11
C THR A 93 1.89 -11.35 -6.31
N VAL A 94 0.73 -11.18 -6.94
CA VAL A 94 0.09 -9.87 -7.04
C VAL A 94 -0.63 -9.55 -5.74
N VAL A 95 -0.19 -8.51 -5.03
CA VAL A 95 -0.85 -8.06 -3.79
C VAL A 95 -1.70 -6.83 -4.05
N ILE A 96 -2.94 -6.86 -3.64
CA ILE A 96 -3.90 -5.75 -3.67
C ILE A 96 -4.08 -5.25 -2.23
N ASN A 97 -3.62 -4.05 -1.85
CA ASN A 97 -2.80 -3.10 -2.60
C ASN A 97 -1.31 -3.47 -2.52
N ASN A 98 -0.49 -2.91 -3.45
CA ASN A 98 0.95 -3.11 -3.42
C ASN A 98 1.54 -2.64 -2.08
N PRO A 99 2.14 -3.56 -1.28
CA PRO A 99 2.57 -3.26 0.09
C PRO A 99 3.77 -2.32 0.17
N PHE A 100 4.52 -2.14 -0.91
CA PHE A 100 5.64 -1.22 -0.96
C PHE A 100 5.19 0.23 -1.12
N TRP A 101 4.08 0.46 -1.85
CA TRP A 101 3.55 1.80 -2.07
C TRP A 101 2.82 2.32 -0.84
N TRP A 102 1.75 1.66 -0.41
CA TRP A 102 0.95 2.16 0.70
C TRP A 102 1.70 2.17 2.05
N SER A 103 2.72 1.34 2.26
CA SER A 103 3.50 1.35 3.50
C SER A 103 4.59 2.43 3.54
N ALA A 104 4.87 3.07 2.42
CA ALA A 104 5.77 4.22 2.33
C ALA A 104 5.01 5.56 2.29
N ASP A 105 3.69 5.50 2.37
CA ASP A 105 2.78 6.62 2.23
C ASP A 105 2.49 7.28 3.59
N ASP A 106 2.26 8.58 3.59
CA ASP A 106 1.83 9.37 4.74
C ASP A 106 0.89 10.50 4.30
N LYS A 107 0.10 11.03 5.23
CA LYS A 107 -0.89 12.07 4.92
C LYS A 107 -0.29 13.36 4.39
N PHE A 108 0.89 13.77 4.87
CA PHE A 108 1.48 15.03 4.43
C PHE A 108 2.04 14.93 3.01
N PHE A 109 2.70 13.81 2.70
CA PHE A 109 3.10 13.48 1.34
C PHE A 109 1.89 13.41 0.41
N ASN A 110 0.82 12.74 0.82
CA ASN A 110 -0.41 12.62 0.05
C ASN A 110 -1.02 13.97 -0.31
N TYR A 111 -1.11 14.91 0.64
CA TYR A 111 -1.59 16.26 0.36
C TYR A 111 -0.66 17.03 -0.57
N THR A 112 0.66 16.86 -0.40
CA THR A 112 1.66 17.48 -1.30
C THR A 112 1.48 16.97 -2.73
N LEU A 113 1.35 15.65 -2.91
CA LEU A 113 1.15 15.04 -4.22
C LEU A 113 -0.18 15.47 -4.83
N ALA A 114 -1.28 15.43 -4.07
CA ALA A 114 -2.61 15.83 -4.52
C ALA A 114 -2.63 17.28 -5.03
N ALA A 115 -2.02 18.20 -4.27
CA ALA A 115 -1.91 19.61 -4.67
C ALA A 115 -1.14 19.77 -5.98
N ARG A 116 -0.03 19.04 -6.16
CA ARG A 116 0.77 19.05 -7.40
C ARG A 116 0.03 18.46 -8.61
N LEU A 117 -0.90 17.53 -8.37
CA LEU A 117 -1.77 16.92 -9.38
C LEU A 117 -3.01 17.78 -9.72
N GLY A 118 -3.17 18.94 -9.06
CA GLY A 118 -4.32 19.83 -9.27
C GLY A 118 -5.59 19.37 -8.58
N VAL A 119 -5.51 18.42 -7.65
CA VAL A 119 -6.60 18.02 -6.77
C VAL A 119 -6.63 18.97 -5.57
N ALA A 120 -7.78 19.55 -5.29
CA ALA A 120 -7.92 20.48 -4.18
C ALA A 120 -7.77 19.74 -2.85
N VAL A 121 -6.93 20.29 -1.96
CA VAL A 121 -6.73 19.84 -0.58
C VAL A 121 -6.81 21.03 0.37
N PRO A 122 -7.25 20.86 1.62
CA PRO A 122 -7.24 21.94 2.59
C PRO A 122 -5.80 22.36 2.94
N ARG A 123 -5.60 23.62 3.32
CA ARG A 123 -4.31 24.08 3.82
C ARG A 123 -3.86 23.21 5.00
N THR A 124 -2.66 22.69 4.91
CA THR A 124 -2.14 21.70 5.88
C THR A 124 -0.68 22.02 6.18
N VAL A 125 -0.30 21.93 7.46
CA VAL A 125 1.09 21.95 7.93
C VAL A 125 1.41 20.64 8.63
N ILE A 126 2.65 20.19 8.52
CA ILE A 126 3.18 19.12 9.37
C ILE A 126 3.84 19.75 10.59
N LEU A 127 3.64 19.16 11.74
CA LEU A 127 4.18 19.61 13.02
C LEU A 127 5.17 18.58 13.55
N PRO A 128 6.28 19.00 14.15
CA PRO A 128 7.17 18.09 14.83
C PRO A 128 6.45 17.39 16.00
N HIS A 129 7.07 16.34 16.52
CA HIS A 129 6.59 15.68 17.73
C HIS A 129 6.56 16.64 18.92
N LYS A 130 5.52 16.60 19.74
CA LYS A 130 5.46 17.40 20.98
C LYS A 130 6.46 16.89 22.02
N HIS A 131 6.57 15.57 22.17
CA HIS A 131 7.59 14.91 22.96
C HIS A 131 8.52 14.12 22.08
N LEU A 132 9.74 13.89 22.52
CA LEU A 132 10.72 13.11 21.77
C LEU A 132 10.20 11.69 21.52
N PRO A 133 10.27 11.19 20.28
CA PRO A 133 9.92 9.81 19.96
C PRO A 133 10.79 8.82 20.76
N HIS A 134 10.25 7.63 20.99
CA HIS A 134 10.95 6.58 21.72
C HIS A 134 12.34 6.32 21.13
N ARG A 135 13.37 6.19 22.00
CA ARG A 135 14.79 6.00 21.64
C ARG A 135 15.43 7.18 20.88
N THR A 136 14.89 8.36 20.99
CA THR A 136 15.52 9.60 20.50
C THR A 136 15.92 10.53 21.65
N SER A 137 16.67 11.56 21.34
CA SER A 137 17.13 12.59 22.27
C SER A 137 17.11 13.95 21.59
N ASP A 138 17.38 15.03 22.33
CA ASP A 138 17.53 16.38 21.78
C ASP A 138 18.55 16.40 20.62
N LYS A 139 19.56 15.56 20.69
CA LYS A 139 20.55 15.41 19.60
C LYS A 139 19.94 14.92 18.30
N SER A 140 18.85 14.16 18.35
CA SER A 140 18.13 13.68 17.17
C SER A 140 17.33 14.80 16.48
N MET A 141 17.07 15.92 17.19
CA MET A 141 16.26 17.03 16.74
C MET A 141 17.07 18.30 16.43
N ARG A 142 18.40 18.17 16.21
CA ARG A 142 19.31 19.31 15.97
C ARG A 142 18.95 20.15 14.75
N ASN A 143 18.23 19.59 13.80
CA ASN A 143 17.81 20.28 12.59
C ASN A 143 16.43 20.94 12.73
N LEU A 144 15.79 20.81 13.90
CA LEU A 144 14.52 21.46 14.15
C LEU A 144 14.76 22.95 14.49
N GLU A 145 14.09 23.81 13.73
CA GLU A 145 14.05 25.23 14.04
C GLU A 145 13.13 25.47 15.24
N TYR A 146 13.65 26.13 16.26
CA TYR A 146 12.93 26.35 17.51
C TYR A 146 13.21 27.77 18.09
N PRO A 147 12.19 28.48 18.60
CA PRO A 147 10.79 28.10 18.74
C PRO A 147 10.04 28.07 17.42
N LEU A 148 8.99 27.23 17.32
CA LEU A 148 8.13 27.19 16.15
C LEU A 148 7.37 28.50 15.99
N ASN A 149 7.24 28.96 14.75
CA ASN A 149 6.46 30.16 14.43
C ASN A 149 4.96 29.83 14.37
N TRP A 150 4.31 29.79 15.54
CA TRP A 150 2.89 29.47 15.66
C TRP A 150 1.98 30.48 14.95
N ASP A 151 2.35 31.76 14.93
CA ASP A 151 1.54 32.76 14.25
C ASP A 151 1.51 32.51 12.74
N ALA A 152 2.62 32.10 12.14
CA ALA A 152 2.65 31.69 10.74
C ALA A 152 1.80 30.42 10.49
N VAL A 153 1.81 29.45 11.39
CA VAL A 153 0.95 28.25 11.32
C VAL A 153 -0.52 28.65 11.29
N PHE A 154 -0.96 29.46 12.25
CA PHE A 154 -2.37 29.87 12.35
C PHE A 154 -2.76 30.86 11.23
N ALA A 155 -1.88 31.72 10.79
CA ALA A 155 -2.12 32.59 9.62
C ALA A 155 -2.35 31.78 8.35
N TYR A 156 -1.66 30.63 8.18
CA TYR A 156 -1.80 29.79 7.01
C TYR A 156 -3.00 28.85 7.10
N VAL A 157 -3.18 28.11 8.20
CA VAL A 157 -4.26 27.11 8.37
C VAL A 157 -5.56 27.76 8.83
N GLY A 158 -5.49 28.77 9.72
CA GLY A 158 -6.59 29.30 10.51
C GLY A 158 -6.66 28.63 11.88
N GLU A 159 -7.57 29.10 12.73
CA GLU A 159 -7.76 28.56 14.10
C GLU A 159 -8.72 27.38 14.14
N HIS A 160 -9.54 27.22 13.12
CA HIS A 160 -10.50 26.12 12.99
C HIS A 160 -9.96 25.02 12.09
N GLY A 161 -9.64 23.87 12.63
CA GLY A 161 -9.01 22.79 11.91
C GLY A 161 -9.07 21.44 12.58
N PHE A 162 -8.37 20.48 11.98
CA PHE A 162 -8.19 19.14 12.50
C PHE A 162 -6.70 18.89 12.74
N LEU A 163 -6.37 18.52 13.97
CA LEU A 163 -5.05 17.99 14.32
C LEU A 163 -5.16 16.46 14.28
N LYS A 164 -4.34 15.82 13.47
CA LYS A 164 -4.41 14.35 13.25
C LYS A 164 -3.03 13.76 13.00
N PRO A 165 -2.78 12.49 13.38
CA PRO A 165 -1.51 11.85 13.09
C PRO A 165 -1.20 11.80 11.59
N VAL A 166 0.07 11.93 11.25
CA VAL A 166 0.56 11.81 9.86
C VAL A 166 0.31 10.40 9.33
N ASP A 167 0.42 9.40 10.21
CA ASP A 167 0.16 8.00 9.94
C ASP A 167 -1.15 7.51 10.59
N GLY A 168 -1.57 6.30 10.21
CA GLY A 168 -2.73 5.64 10.81
C GLY A 168 -4.07 6.09 10.26
N GLY A 169 -5.15 5.55 10.85
CA GLY A 169 -6.52 5.74 10.42
C GLY A 169 -7.53 5.45 11.53
N GLY A 170 -8.80 5.27 11.18
CA GLY A 170 -9.85 4.90 12.15
C GLY A 170 -10.22 6.01 13.14
N TRP A 171 -9.96 7.28 12.82
CA TRP A 171 -10.21 8.44 13.69
C TRP A 171 -9.42 8.43 15.01
N ARG A 172 -8.41 7.61 15.16
CA ARG A 172 -7.56 7.59 16.35
C ARG A 172 -6.74 8.86 16.41
N ASP A 173 -6.71 9.51 17.58
CA ASP A 173 -5.95 10.74 17.88
C ASP A 173 -6.26 11.89 16.91
N VAL A 174 -7.48 11.94 16.36
CA VAL A 174 -7.98 13.04 15.54
C VAL A 174 -8.73 14.03 16.42
N HIS A 175 -8.22 15.26 16.49
CA HIS A 175 -8.80 16.34 17.31
C HIS A 175 -9.36 17.43 16.40
N HIS A 176 -10.66 17.73 16.57
CA HIS A 176 -11.28 18.88 15.96
C HIS A 176 -11.09 20.08 16.88
N VAL A 177 -10.37 21.11 16.44
CA VAL A 177 -10.01 22.30 17.22
C VAL A 177 -10.63 23.55 16.61
N ARG A 178 -11.09 24.46 17.46
CA ARG A 178 -11.80 25.68 17.09
C ARG A 178 -11.14 26.96 17.61
N SER A 179 -10.10 26.80 18.44
CA SER A 179 -9.31 27.90 18.98
C SER A 179 -7.85 27.50 19.16
N ARG A 180 -6.98 28.49 19.41
CA ARG A 180 -5.57 28.23 19.75
C ARG A 180 -5.42 27.42 21.02
N GLU A 181 -6.26 27.67 22.04
CA GLU A 181 -6.23 26.95 23.31
C GLU A 181 -6.60 25.47 23.13
N GLU A 182 -7.65 25.18 22.33
CA GLU A 182 -8.02 23.80 21.98
C GLU A 182 -6.90 23.12 21.18
N PHE A 183 -6.27 23.85 20.25
CA PHE A 183 -5.15 23.33 19.46
C PHE A 183 -3.97 22.94 20.36
N PHE A 184 -3.51 23.85 21.26
CA PHE A 184 -2.36 23.54 22.11
C PHE A 184 -2.64 22.40 23.07
N ARG A 185 -3.86 22.32 23.61
CA ARG A 185 -4.29 21.20 24.43
C ARG A 185 -4.24 19.86 23.66
N ALA A 186 -4.75 19.84 22.44
CA ALA A 186 -4.70 18.67 21.58
C ALA A 186 -3.26 18.30 21.17
N TYR A 187 -2.43 19.32 20.88
CA TYR A 187 -1.03 19.10 20.55
C TYR A 187 -0.22 18.56 21.74
N ASP A 188 -0.51 19.02 22.97
CA ASP A 188 0.09 18.44 24.18
C ASP A 188 -0.31 16.97 24.37
N GLN A 189 -1.56 16.62 24.04
CA GLN A 189 -2.07 15.24 24.11
C GLN A 189 -1.49 14.33 23.03
N SER A 190 -0.96 14.86 21.92
CA SER A 190 -0.38 14.06 20.85
C SER A 190 0.93 13.34 21.22
N ARG A 191 1.57 13.77 22.31
CA ARG A 191 2.80 13.15 22.84
C ARG A 191 3.89 13.01 21.79
N ASP A 192 4.26 11.77 21.47
CA ASP A 192 5.30 11.41 20.49
C ASP A 192 4.77 11.14 19.07
N LEU A 193 3.50 11.45 18.81
CA LEU A 193 2.95 11.36 17.46
C LEU A 193 3.40 12.55 16.60
N CYS A 194 3.78 12.28 15.35
CA CYS A 194 3.95 13.31 14.34
C CYS A 194 2.57 13.71 13.81
N MET A 195 2.25 15.00 13.87
CA MET A 195 0.91 15.49 13.58
C MET A 195 0.87 16.35 12.32
N VAL A 196 -0.24 16.31 11.61
CA VAL A 196 -0.61 17.34 10.63
C VAL A 196 -1.76 18.18 11.19
N TYR A 197 -1.66 19.51 11.01
CA TYR A 197 -2.74 20.44 11.27
C TYR A 197 -3.34 20.91 9.97
N GLN A 198 -4.61 20.61 9.77
CA GLN A 198 -5.34 20.84 8.53
C GLN A 198 -6.56 21.74 8.75
N LYS A 199 -6.74 22.73 7.89
CA LYS A 199 -7.89 23.63 7.89
C LYS A 199 -9.19 22.83 7.80
N ALA A 200 -10.16 23.13 8.66
CA ALA A 200 -11.51 22.60 8.53
C ALA A 200 -12.19 23.13 7.26
N VAL A 201 -12.88 22.26 6.55
CA VAL A 201 -13.71 22.59 5.39
C VAL A 201 -15.16 22.72 5.86
N ASN A 202 -15.80 23.87 5.61
CA ASN A 202 -17.21 24.08 5.90
C ASN A 202 -18.04 23.48 4.77
N PHE A 203 -18.18 22.16 4.77
CA PHE A 203 -18.81 21.45 3.68
C PHE A 203 -20.34 21.50 3.72
N THR A 204 -20.91 21.60 2.53
CA THR A 204 -22.34 21.45 2.27
C THR A 204 -22.69 20.01 1.87
N GLU A 205 -21.75 19.32 1.24
CA GLU A 205 -21.86 17.94 0.79
C GLU A 205 -20.55 17.22 1.12
N TYR A 206 -20.65 15.93 1.41
CA TYR A 206 -19.49 15.09 1.71
C TYR A 206 -19.66 13.74 1.03
N PHE A 207 -18.61 13.25 0.41
CA PHE A 207 -18.62 12.00 -0.33
C PHE A 207 -17.47 11.11 0.10
N ARG A 208 -17.72 9.81 0.19
CA ARG A 208 -16.70 8.79 0.26
C ARG A 208 -16.76 7.96 -1.03
N CYS A 209 -15.65 7.86 -1.73
CA CYS A 209 -15.60 7.27 -3.06
C CYS A 209 -14.74 6.01 -3.04
N TYR A 210 -15.33 4.84 -3.27
CA TYR A 210 -14.54 3.67 -3.61
C TYR A 210 -13.93 3.81 -4.99
N VAL A 211 -12.65 3.43 -5.09
CA VAL A 211 -11.94 3.26 -6.36
C VAL A 211 -11.42 1.83 -6.42
N VAL A 212 -11.81 1.10 -7.47
CA VAL A 212 -11.41 -0.29 -7.68
C VAL A 212 -10.69 -0.42 -9.03
N GLY A 213 -9.50 -1.02 -8.99
CA GLY A 213 -8.66 -1.26 -10.16
C GLY A 213 -8.25 0.01 -10.89
N GLN A 214 -8.20 1.17 -10.19
CA GLN A 214 -7.86 2.48 -10.76
C GLN A 214 -8.76 2.89 -11.95
N LYS A 215 -9.97 2.31 -12.01
CA LYS A 215 -10.90 2.45 -13.13
C LYS A 215 -12.34 2.67 -12.69
N HIS A 216 -12.83 1.87 -11.77
CA HIS A 216 -14.22 1.90 -11.32
C HIS A 216 -14.36 2.76 -10.08
N VAL A 217 -15.33 3.68 -10.09
CA VAL A 217 -15.57 4.60 -8.97
C VAL A 217 -17.02 4.52 -8.54
N ARG A 218 -17.25 4.25 -7.25
CA ARG A 218 -18.55 4.35 -6.58
C ARG A 218 -18.53 5.58 -5.68
N ILE A 219 -19.32 6.58 -6.00
CA ILE A 219 -19.46 7.79 -5.19
C ILE A 219 -20.63 7.57 -4.23
N MET A 220 -20.36 7.67 -2.95
CA MET A 220 -21.34 7.46 -1.88
C MET A 220 -21.49 8.74 -1.07
N PRO A 221 -22.72 9.24 -0.86
CA PRO A 221 -22.95 10.29 0.12
C PRO A 221 -22.52 9.80 1.51
N TYR A 222 -21.82 10.66 2.24
CA TYR A 222 -21.22 10.33 3.53
C TYR A 222 -21.34 11.54 4.47
N ASP A 223 -21.63 11.30 5.74
CA ASP A 223 -21.65 12.37 6.74
C ASP A 223 -20.78 11.98 7.95
N PRO A 224 -19.55 12.49 8.03
CA PRO A 224 -18.62 12.16 9.13
C PRO A 224 -19.10 12.65 10.50
N ARG A 225 -20.12 13.54 10.56
CA ARG A 225 -20.69 14.07 11.80
C ARG A 225 -21.66 13.09 12.48
N ARG A 226 -22.15 12.10 11.71
CA ARG A 226 -23.05 11.07 12.22
C ARG A 226 -22.29 9.99 13.02
N PRO A 227 -22.98 9.23 13.88
CA PRO A 227 -22.42 8.02 14.46
C PRO A 227 -21.89 7.07 13.40
N PHE A 228 -20.83 6.32 13.70
CA PHE A 228 -20.09 5.50 12.72
C PHE A 228 -20.99 4.65 11.83
N ALA A 229 -21.96 3.92 12.41
CA ALA A 229 -22.89 3.05 11.66
C ALA A 229 -23.87 3.80 10.75
N ALA A 230 -24.02 5.12 10.87
CA ALA A 230 -24.95 5.94 10.09
C ALA A 230 -24.26 6.92 9.13
N ARG A 231 -22.93 6.84 8.99
CA ARG A 231 -22.16 7.77 8.15
C ARG A 231 -22.39 7.59 6.66
N TYR A 232 -22.63 6.35 6.20
CA TYR A 232 -23.01 6.10 4.82
C TYR A 232 -24.50 6.44 4.63
N VAL A 233 -24.74 7.52 3.91
CA VAL A 233 -26.09 8.01 3.65
C VAL A 233 -26.68 7.23 2.47
N GLN A 234 -27.79 6.52 2.69
CA GLN A 234 -28.40 5.67 1.66
C GLN A 234 -29.17 6.46 0.60
N GLU A 235 -29.44 7.74 0.84
CA GLU A 235 -30.11 8.60 -0.12
C GLU A 235 -29.18 8.92 -1.32
N PRO A 236 -29.75 9.05 -2.54
CA PRO A 236 -28.97 9.44 -3.70
C PRO A 236 -28.30 10.81 -3.52
N ALA A 237 -27.10 10.95 -4.07
CA ALA A 237 -26.40 12.22 -4.10
C ALA A 237 -27.19 13.27 -4.88
N ARG A 238 -27.46 14.41 -4.26
CA ARG A 238 -28.16 15.56 -4.89
C ARG A 238 -27.21 16.47 -5.69
N ALA A 239 -25.93 16.14 -5.73
CA ALA A 239 -24.88 16.92 -6.36
C ALA A 239 -25.04 17.04 -7.89
N SER A 240 -24.55 18.12 -8.46
CA SER A 240 -24.56 18.34 -9.90
C SER A 240 -23.73 17.30 -10.64
N ARG A 241 -24.12 16.95 -11.87
CA ARG A 241 -23.35 16.03 -12.73
C ARG A 241 -21.89 16.49 -12.90
N ARG A 242 -21.67 17.80 -12.99
CA ARG A 242 -20.33 18.40 -13.12
C ARG A 242 -19.48 18.14 -11.87
N LEU A 243 -20.04 18.30 -10.67
CA LEU A 243 -19.35 18.03 -9.41
C LEU A 243 -19.01 16.54 -9.28
N LEU A 244 -19.96 15.66 -9.54
CA LEU A 244 -19.73 14.21 -9.48
C LEU A 244 -18.66 13.75 -10.50
N ALA A 245 -18.65 14.33 -11.72
CA ALA A 245 -17.62 14.06 -12.71
C ALA A 245 -16.22 14.51 -12.22
N ARG A 246 -16.13 15.70 -11.59
CA ARG A 246 -14.88 16.19 -11.00
C ARG A 246 -14.41 15.28 -9.86
N ILE A 247 -15.27 14.92 -8.93
CA ILE A 247 -14.95 13.99 -7.82
C ILE A 247 -14.43 12.65 -8.37
N ARG A 248 -15.09 12.10 -9.39
CA ARG A 248 -14.65 10.86 -10.05
C ARG A 248 -13.25 11.00 -10.64
N GLN A 249 -12.99 12.09 -11.35
CA GLN A 249 -11.69 12.34 -11.96
C GLN A 249 -10.59 12.49 -10.91
N ASP A 250 -10.84 13.28 -9.86
CA ASP A 250 -9.89 13.51 -8.78
C ASP A 250 -9.57 12.20 -8.01
N ALA A 251 -10.59 11.39 -7.70
CA ALA A 251 -10.41 10.09 -7.06
C ALA A 251 -9.55 9.13 -7.90
N LEU A 252 -9.78 9.08 -9.22
CA LEU A 252 -8.97 8.26 -10.14
C LEU A 252 -7.54 8.78 -10.24
N THR A 253 -7.35 10.10 -10.30
CA THR A 253 -6.03 10.73 -10.36
C THR A 253 -5.21 10.38 -9.13
N LEU A 254 -5.79 10.48 -7.94
CA LEU A 254 -5.12 10.15 -6.68
C LEU A 254 -4.75 8.67 -6.61
N CYS A 255 -5.71 7.76 -6.86
CA CYS A 255 -5.46 6.32 -6.75
C CYS A 255 -4.44 5.82 -7.79
N ARG A 256 -4.40 6.40 -8.99
CA ARG A 256 -3.38 6.08 -10.01
C ARG A 256 -2.00 6.57 -9.59
N ALA A 257 -1.90 7.80 -9.10
CA ALA A 257 -0.62 8.39 -8.69
C ALA A 257 -0.03 7.71 -7.44
N LEU A 258 -0.88 7.29 -6.50
CA LEU A 258 -0.50 6.61 -5.27
C LEU A 258 -0.36 5.08 -5.42
N GLY A 259 -0.77 4.51 -6.57
CA GLY A 259 -0.66 3.08 -6.82
C GLY A 259 -1.70 2.21 -6.08
N TYR A 260 -2.84 2.78 -5.66
CA TYR A 260 -3.90 2.03 -5.00
C TYR A 260 -4.82 1.33 -6.00
N ASP A 261 -4.92 0.02 -5.92
CA ASP A 261 -5.89 -0.78 -6.67
C ASP A 261 -7.26 -0.84 -5.99
N LEU A 262 -7.30 -0.68 -4.67
CA LEU A 262 -8.53 -0.61 -3.87
C LEU A 262 -8.35 0.46 -2.80
N ASN A 263 -9.17 1.50 -2.85
CA ASN A 263 -9.06 2.62 -1.92
C ASN A 263 -10.42 3.30 -1.73
N THR A 264 -10.54 4.08 -0.66
CA THR A 264 -11.56 5.12 -0.54
C THR A 264 -10.93 6.49 -0.48
N VAL A 265 -11.56 7.44 -1.18
CA VAL A 265 -11.19 8.86 -1.16
C VAL A 265 -12.36 9.65 -0.60
N GLU A 266 -12.11 10.44 0.44
CA GLU A 266 -13.10 11.31 1.05
C GLU A 266 -13.00 12.73 0.49
N PHE A 267 -14.14 13.29 0.08
CA PHE A 267 -14.25 14.65 -0.42
C PHE A 267 -15.26 15.46 0.39
N ALA A 268 -14.79 16.58 0.95
CA ALA A 268 -15.62 17.62 1.53
C ALA A 268 -15.84 18.73 0.50
N VAL A 269 -17.09 19.08 0.23
CA VAL A 269 -17.42 20.08 -0.80
C VAL A 269 -17.75 21.41 -0.14
N GLU A 270 -16.95 22.44 -0.40
CA GLU A 270 -17.20 23.80 0.01
C GLU A 270 -17.24 24.71 -1.22
N LYS A 271 -18.34 25.48 -1.38
CA LYS A 271 -18.53 26.39 -2.52
C LYS A 271 -18.34 25.72 -3.88
N GLY A 272 -18.78 24.45 -4.00
CA GLY A 272 -18.68 23.66 -5.23
C GLY A 272 -17.27 23.10 -5.54
N ILE A 273 -16.31 23.27 -4.64
CA ILE A 273 -14.95 22.71 -4.76
C ILE A 273 -14.85 21.46 -3.89
N PRO A 274 -14.57 20.27 -4.47
CA PRO A 274 -14.34 19.05 -3.72
C PRO A 274 -12.90 19.01 -3.20
N TYR A 275 -12.74 19.17 -1.89
CA TYR A 275 -11.46 19.02 -1.22
C TYR A 275 -11.24 17.58 -0.81
N ALA A 276 -10.14 16.97 -1.24
CA ALA A 276 -9.74 15.65 -0.79
C ALA A 276 -9.23 15.73 0.66
N ILE A 277 -9.88 14.97 1.56
CA ILE A 277 -9.66 15.03 3.01
C ILE A 277 -8.87 13.85 3.52
N ASP A 278 -9.26 12.63 3.15
CA ASP A 278 -8.59 11.38 3.51
C ASP A 278 -8.64 10.42 2.34
N PHE A 279 -7.48 9.88 1.99
CA PHE A 279 -7.34 8.99 0.84
C PHE A 279 -6.16 8.01 0.98
N MET A 280 -5.73 7.77 2.23
CA MET A 280 -4.78 6.72 2.61
C MET A 280 -5.54 5.59 3.31
N ASN A 281 -6.27 4.79 2.54
CA ASN A 281 -7.10 3.70 3.04
C ASN A 281 -6.76 2.38 2.34
N PRO A 282 -5.65 1.70 2.72
CA PRO A 282 -5.23 0.44 2.07
C PRO A 282 -6.25 -0.70 2.24
N ALA A 283 -7.07 -0.66 3.29
CA ALA A 283 -8.15 -1.60 3.55
C ALA A 283 -9.43 -0.84 3.96
N PRO A 284 -10.11 -0.14 3.03
CA PRO A 284 -11.29 0.63 3.35
C PRO A 284 -12.44 -0.26 3.82
N ASP A 285 -13.22 0.23 4.82
CA ASP A 285 -14.40 -0.48 5.36
C ASP A 285 -15.34 -0.95 4.24
N ALA A 286 -15.66 -2.23 4.26
CA ALA A 286 -16.46 -2.90 3.24
C ALA A 286 -17.59 -3.76 3.80
N ASP A 287 -17.83 -3.73 5.11
CA ASP A 287 -18.86 -4.55 5.73
C ASP A 287 -20.28 -4.10 5.38
N LEU A 288 -21.15 -5.08 5.13
CA LEU A 288 -22.53 -4.89 4.71
C LEU A 288 -23.29 -3.92 5.60
N HIS A 289 -23.17 -4.07 6.92
CA HIS A 289 -23.87 -3.22 7.88
C HIS A 289 -23.39 -1.76 7.87
N SER A 290 -22.16 -1.51 7.44
CA SER A 290 -21.60 -0.16 7.33
C SER A 290 -21.98 0.51 6.02
N VAL A 291 -21.68 -0.16 4.88
CA VAL A 291 -21.77 0.48 3.57
C VAL A 291 -23.15 0.36 2.94
N GLY A 292 -23.99 -0.56 3.44
CA GLY A 292 -25.32 -0.87 2.91
C GLY A 292 -25.27 -1.77 1.67
N GLU A 293 -26.38 -2.48 1.43
CA GLU A 293 -26.50 -3.57 0.46
C GLU A 293 -26.01 -3.21 -0.95
N ALA A 294 -26.53 -2.13 -1.52
CA ALA A 294 -26.22 -1.73 -2.89
C ALA A 294 -24.74 -1.36 -3.10
N ASN A 295 -24.06 -0.84 -2.08
CA ASN A 295 -22.63 -0.55 -2.13
C ASN A 295 -21.81 -1.81 -1.91
N PHE A 296 -22.25 -2.66 -1.00
CA PHE A 296 -21.63 -3.95 -0.69
C PHE A 296 -21.60 -4.87 -1.91
N GLU A 297 -22.75 -5.11 -2.56
CA GLU A 297 -22.85 -5.94 -3.76
C GLU A 297 -21.96 -5.40 -4.90
N TRP A 298 -21.99 -4.07 -5.11
CA TRP A 298 -21.15 -3.43 -6.10
C TRP A 298 -19.66 -3.69 -5.80
N LEU A 299 -19.27 -3.54 -4.53
CA LEU A 299 -17.88 -3.71 -4.10
C LEU A 299 -17.42 -5.17 -4.25
N VAL A 300 -18.20 -6.12 -3.77
CA VAL A 300 -17.92 -7.56 -3.91
C VAL A 300 -17.70 -7.91 -5.39
N ARG A 301 -18.61 -7.49 -6.26
CA ARG A 301 -18.49 -7.73 -7.70
C ARG A 301 -17.24 -7.10 -8.30
N GLN A 302 -16.96 -5.81 -8.06
CA GLN A 302 -15.84 -5.13 -8.69
C GLN A 302 -14.48 -5.64 -8.18
N VAL A 303 -14.37 -5.96 -6.90
CA VAL A 303 -13.13 -6.51 -6.32
C VAL A 303 -12.91 -7.95 -6.79
N ALA A 304 -13.96 -8.75 -6.91
CA ALA A 304 -13.86 -10.10 -7.49
C ALA A 304 -13.36 -10.05 -8.94
N GLU A 305 -13.94 -9.19 -9.78
CA GLU A 305 -13.49 -9.02 -11.16
C GLU A 305 -12.03 -8.57 -11.25
N LEU A 306 -11.62 -7.63 -10.39
CA LEU A 306 -10.22 -7.20 -10.30
C LEU A 306 -9.29 -8.35 -9.92
N ALA A 307 -9.61 -9.09 -8.85
CA ALA A 307 -8.79 -10.20 -8.37
C ALA A 307 -8.67 -11.32 -9.41
N ILE A 308 -9.76 -11.69 -10.07
CA ILE A 308 -9.79 -12.66 -11.16
C ILE A 308 -8.95 -12.19 -12.34
N ALA A 309 -9.10 -10.92 -12.77
CA ALA A 309 -8.33 -10.37 -13.87
C ALA A 309 -6.82 -10.37 -13.58
N LYS A 310 -6.43 -10.04 -12.33
CA LYS A 310 -5.03 -10.13 -11.88
C LYS A 310 -4.55 -11.57 -11.82
N ALA A 311 -5.34 -12.51 -11.33
CA ALA A 311 -5.00 -13.94 -11.29
C ALA A 311 -4.77 -14.52 -12.70
N LYS A 312 -5.60 -14.17 -13.67
CA LYS A 312 -5.41 -14.60 -15.08
C LYS A 312 -4.07 -14.17 -15.65
N ARG A 313 -3.56 -13.00 -15.25
CA ARG A 313 -2.29 -12.42 -15.72
C ARG A 313 -1.09 -12.75 -14.84
N ALA A 314 -1.29 -13.33 -13.66
CA ALA A 314 -0.19 -13.67 -12.75
C ALA A 314 0.65 -14.84 -13.30
N PRO A 315 1.97 -14.88 -13.01
CA PRO A 315 2.68 -13.91 -12.20
C PRO A 315 2.94 -12.59 -12.96
N GLN A 316 2.78 -11.48 -12.25
CA GLN A 316 3.22 -10.18 -12.74
C GLN A 316 4.23 -9.62 -11.76
N PRO A 317 5.37 -9.09 -12.21
CA PRO A 317 6.25 -8.36 -11.30
C PRO A 317 5.44 -7.20 -10.72
N ALA A 318 5.46 -7.09 -9.39
CA ALA A 318 4.94 -5.90 -8.75
C ALA A 318 5.70 -4.68 -9.31
N GLU A 319 5.02 -3.55 -9.44
CA GLU A 319 5.67 -2.29 -9.78
C GLU A 319 6.61 -1.90 -8.63
N MET A 320 7.83 -2.41 -8.68
CA MET A 320 8.90 -2.23 -7.69
C MET A 320 10.12 -1.67 -8.41
N ARG A 321 10.98 -1.02 -7.65
CA ARG A 321 12.28 -0.55 -8.18
C ARG A 321 13.20 -1.69 -8.61
N TRP A 322 13.02 -2.89 -8.05
CA TRP A 322 13.95 -4.02 -8.20
C TRP A 322 13.73 -4.95 -9.40
N PRO A 323 12.65 -4.94 -10.19
CA PRO A 323 12.50 -5.89 -11.30
C PRO A 323 13.69 -5.87 -12.25
N ALA A 324 14.28 -4.71 -12.50
CA ALA A 324 15.49 -4.57 -13.32
C ALA A 324 16.71 -5.32 -12.76
N PHE A 325 16.73 -5.56 -11.45
CA PHE A 325 17.81 -6.26 -10.74
C PHE A 325 17.48 -7.74 -10.48
N LEU A 326 16.23 -8.05 -10.15
CA LEU A 326 15.78 -9.41 -9.87
C LEU A 326 15.73 -10.28 -11.14
N GLY A 327 15.41 -9.71 -12.30
CA GLY A 327 15.42 -10.40 -13.60
C GLY A 327 16.82 -10.81 -14.04
N ALA A 328 17.86 -10.05 -13.70
CA ALA A 328 19.24 -10.37 -13.99
C ALA A 328 19.79 -11.49 -13.06
N GLY A 329 19.30 -11.58 -11.82
CA GLY A 329 19.73 -12.56 -10.81
C GLY A 329 19.28 -13.99 -11.12
N ALA A 330 18.08 -14.18 -11.65
CA ALA A 330 17.57 -15.50 -12.00
C ALA A 330 18.38 -16.13 -13.16
N ALA A 331 18.83 -15.35 -14.13
CA ALA A 331 19.72 -15.80 -15.19
C ALA A 331 21.15 -16.08 -14.68
N SER A 332 21.64 -15.31 -13.70
CA SER A 332 22.98 -15.47 -13.12
C SER A 332 23.10 -16.67 -12.19
N ALA A 333 22.05 -16.98 -11.41
CA ALA A 333 22.03 -18.17 -10.55
C ALA A 333 22.05 -19.48 -11.34
N THR A 334 21.48 -19.49 -12.55
CA THR A 334 21.52 -20.63 -13.46
C THR A 334 22.90 -20.73 -14.18
N ALA A 335 23.58 -19.59 -14.38
CA ALA A 335 24.91 -19.56 -14.97
C ALA A 335 26.04 -19.99 -14.00
N LEU A 336 25.89 -19.72 -12.72
CA LEU A 336 26.82 -20.12 -11.67
C LEU A 336 26.77 -21.62 -11.32
N ARG A 337 25.73 -22.36 -11.74
CA ARG A 337 25.63 -23.83 -11.59
C ARG A 337 26.23 -24.63 -12.73
N LYS A 338 26.78 -24.01 -13.77
CA LYS A 338 27.49 -24.70 -14.84
C LYS A 338 28.97 -24.29 -14.85
N LYS A 339 29.81 -24.96 -14.12
CA LYS A 339 31.03 -25.73 -14.47
C LYS A 339 31.98 -25.91 -13.28
N PRO A 340 32.24 -27.16 -12.90
CA PRO A 340 33.59 -27.56 -12.63
C PRO A 340 34.09 -28.41 -13.78
N GLY A 341 35.18 -28.09 -14.40
CA GLY A 341 35.86 -29.04 -15.28
C GLY A 341 36.58 -28.41 -16.45
N SER A 342 37.84 -28.18 -16.27
CA SER A 342 39.00 -28.67 -16.99
C SER A 342 40.18 -27.68 -16.85
N ARG A 343 41.01 -27.95 -15.86
CA ARG A 343 42.37 -27.47 -15.88
C ARG A 343 43.10 -28.15 -17.04
N LYS A 344 43.50 -27.38 -18.05
CA LYS A 344 44.61 -27.75 -18.90
C LYS A 344 45.90 -27.21 -18.26
N SER A 345 46.77 -28.13 -17.93
CA SER A 345 48.16 -27.87 -17.55
C SER A 345 48.92 -27.26 -18.75
N THR A 346 49.60 -26.19 -18.54
CA THR A 346 50.77 -25.81 -19.32
C THR A 346 51.88 -25.35 -18.40
N THR A 347 52.95 -26.06 -18.58
CA THR A 347 54.24 -26.02 -17.91
C THR A 347 54.99 -24.67 -18.02
N ALA A 348 55.56 -24.31 -16.91
CA ALA A 348 56.85 -23.67 -16.62
C ALA A 348 57.50 -22.69 -17.61
N LYS A 349 57.88 -21.52 -17.07
CA LYS A 349 59.31 -21.08 -17.12
C LYS A 349 59.61 -20.10 -15.96
N LYS A 350 60.69 -20.42 -15.28
CA LYS A 350 61.41 -19.66 -14.25
C LYS A 350 62.00 -18.36 -14.80
N ALA A 351 62.01 -17.32 -14.01
CA ALA A 351 63.15 -16.42 -13.88
C ALA A 351 63.01 -15.54 -12.64
N ASP A 352 64.05 -15.44 -11.97
CA ASP A 352 64.51 -14.96 -10.71
C ASP A 352 64.30 -13.48 -10.36
N ALA A 353 64.20 -13.32 -9.04
CA ALA A 353 64.88 -12.39 -8.12
C ALA A 353 64.60 -10.87 -8.25
N VAL A 354 64.22 -10.21 -7.19
CA VAL A 354 65.07 -9.53 -6.21
C VAL A 354 64.21 -8.80 -5.16
N SER A 355 64.65 -8.93 -3.93
CA SER A 355 64.27 -8.35 -2.65
C SER A 355 64.05 -6.83 -2.60
N SER A 356 63.20 -6.38 -1.68
CA SER A 356 63.54 -5.56 -0.47
C SER A 356 62.24 -5.09 0.20
N SER A 357 62.08 -5.53 1.38
CA SER A 357 62.04 -4.90 2.71
C SER A 357 61.42 -3.49 2.78
N ALA A 358 60.35 -3.33 3.62
CA ALA A 358 60.33 -2.59 4.87
C ALA A 358 58.92 -2.21 5.27
N GLN A 359 58.46 -2.76 6.38
CA GLN A 359 58.01 -2.11 7.62
C GLN A 359 56.79 -1.17 7.57
N ALA A 360 55.80 -1.60 8.36
CA ALA A 360 54.76 -0.77 9.00
C ALA A 360 55.41 0.17 10.07
N PRO A 361 54.66 1.16 10.61
CA PRO A 361 53.78 0.96 11.75
C PRO A 361 52.50 1.83 11.72
N VAL A 362 51.39 1.33 12.33
CA VAL A 362 50.77 1.52 13.67
C VAL A 362 50.34 2.95 14.04
N SER A 363 49.04 3.01 14.38
CA SER A 363 48.30 3.87 15.32
C SER A 363 48.05 5.36 15.02
N ALA A 364 46.86 5.83 15.06
CA ALA A 364 46.05 6.22 16.20
C ALA A 364 44.59 6.31 15.78
#